data_c5cb2578a0ac14ef3f67fdd5b2bd1dbd
#
_entry.id   c5cb2578a0ac14ef3f67fdd5b2bd1dbd
#
_cell.length_a   1.000
_cell.length_b   1.000
_cell.length_c   1.000
_cell.angle_alpha   90.00
_cell.angle_beta   90.00
_cell.angle_gamma   90.00
#
_symmetry.space_group_name_H-M   'P 1'
#
loop_
_entity.id
_entity.type
_entity.pdbx_description
1 polymer ?
#
loop_
_entity_poly.entity_id
_entity_poly.type
_entity_poly.pdbx_seq_one_letter_code
_entity_poly.pdbx_strand_id
1 'polypeptide(L)'
;MEIIIRKAVKEDCAAIMKLVHELAVYEKAPDEVTVTMEHFIESGFGENPVWEAFVAEQPPLTSRKNGTGSPEEGNYLSNALSGKINGEKERDQSPLQSAPSPSPRGRIGGAEVGGYAILGFALYYTRYSTWKGQRMYLEDLLVTENMRGKNIGKLLFDALIEECKQKKYSGLVWQVLDWNEPAINFYKKIEGVKFDGEWVNCSMEF
;
A
#
# COMPACT_ATOMS: atom_id res chain seq x y z
N MET A 1 12.61 -9.77 -7.61
CA MET A 1 11.89 -8.50 -7.89
C MET A 1 12.26 -7.54 -6.78
N GLU A 2 12.70 -6.37 -7.12
CA GLU A 2 13.00 -5.32 -6.13
C GLU A 2 11.75 -4.47 -5.90
N ILE A 3 11.41 -4.23 -4.63
CA ILE A 3 10.30 -3.37 -4.22
C ILE A 3 10.85 -2.34 -3.26
N ILE A 4 10.55 -1.08 -3.52
CA ILE A 4 10.93 0.06 -2.69
C ILE A 4 9.69 0.58 -1.99
N ILE A 5 9.73 0.69 -0.66
CA ILE A 5 8.69 1.39 0.11
C ILE A 5 9.20 2.79 0.40
N ARG A 6 8.44 3.79 -0.02
CA ARG A 6 8.77 5.20 0.21
C ARG A 6 7.52 6.03 0.50
N LYS A 7 7.71 7.22 1.05
CA LYS A 7 6.64 8.20 1.12
C LYS A 7 6.13 8.54 -0.28
N ALA A 8 4.82 8.71 -0.38
CA ALA A 8 4.20 9.21 -1.60
C ALA A 8 4.63 10.66 -1.86
N VAL A 9 4.72 11.00 -3.14
CA VAL A 9 4.89 12.37 -3.63
C VAL A 9 3.67 12.76 -4.47
N LYS A 10 3.52 14.05 -4.77
CA LYS A 10 2.36 14.56 -5.52
C LYS A 10 2.13 13.83 -6.85
N GLU A 11 3.21 13.47 -7.52
CA GLU A 11 3.19 12.76 -8.80
C GLU A 11 2.58 11.37 -8.71
N ASP A 12 2.56 10.75 -7.52
CA ASP A 12 1.96 9.44 -7.29
C ASP A 12 0.43 9.48 -7.20
N CYS A 13 -0.18 10.65 -7.00
CA CYS A 13 -1.62 10.79 -6.78
C CYS A 13 -2.46 10.10 -7.86
N ALA A 14 -2.06 10.23 -9.14
CA ALA A 14 -2.78 9.59 -10.24
C ALA A 14 -2.70 8.06 -10.18
N ALA A 15 -1.59 7.50 -9.71
CA ALA A 15 -1.41 6.08 -9.52
C ALA A 15 -2.17 5.58 -8.28
N ILE A 16 -2.10 6.31 -7.17
CA ILE A 16 -2.85 6.00 -5.94
C ILE A 16 -4.35 6.00 -6.22
N MET A 17 -4.87 7.01 -6.92
CA MET A 17 -6.31 7.09 -7.24
C MET A 17 -6.78 5.91 -8.11
N LYS A 18 -5.96 5.39 -9.03
CA LYS A 18 -6.27 4.15 -9.76
C LYS A 18 -6.37 2.95 -8.84
N LEU A 19 -5.50 2.86 -7.83
CA LEU A 19 -5.54 1.81 -6.83
C LEU A 19 -6.73 1.97 -5.87
N VAL A 20 -7.12 3.20 -5.53
CA VAL A 20 -8.36 3.48 -4.79
C VAL A 20 -9.59 2.96 -5.54
N HIS A 21 -9.67 3.20 -6.86
CA HIS A 21 -10.74 2.61 -7.69
C HIS A 21 -10.69 1.08 -7.75
N GLU A 22 -9.48 0.47 -7.80
CA GLU A 22 -9.32 -0.99 -7.71
C GLU A 22 -9.88 -1.51 -6.37
N LEU A 23 -9.61 -0.79 -5.26
CA LEU A 23 -10.14 -1.12 -3.95
C LEU A 23 -11.68 -1.02 -3.92
N ALA A 24 -12.24 0.08 -4.41
CA ALA A 24 -13.68 0.30 -4.45
C ALA A 24 -14.41 -0.77 -5.28
N VAL A 25 -13.83 -1.19 -6.41
CA VAL A 25 -14.36 -2.32 -7.20
C VAL A 25 -14.31 -3.63 -6.38
N TYR A 26 -13.20 -3.88 -5.68
CA TYR A 26 -13.07 -5.06 -4.81
C TYR A 26 -14.11 -5.05 -3.69
N GLU A 27 -14.38 -3.90 -3.12
CA GLU A 27 -15.36 -3.68 -2.04
C GLU A 27 -16.81 -3.54 -2.55
N LYS A 28 -17.03 -3.65 -3.87
CA LYS A 28 -18.35 -3.57 -4.54
C LYS A 28 -19.04 -2.21 -4.40
N ALA A 29 -18.27 -1.16 -4.23
CA ALA A 29 -18.72 0.23 -4.07
C ALA A 29 -18.00 1.21 -5.03
N PRO A 30 -17.86 0.90 -6.35
CA PRO A 30 -17.09 1.75 -7.27
C PRO A 30 -17.66 3.16 -7.44
N ASP A 31 -18.96 3.33 -7.24
CA ASP A 31 -19.67 4.61 -7.38
C ASP A 31 -19.53 5.53 -6.14
N GLU A 32 -18.98 5.00 -5.03
CA GLU A 32 -18.72 5.77 -3.81
C GLU A 32 -17.46 6.65 -3.91
N VAL A 33 -16.60 6.42 -4.92
CA VAL A 33 -15.39 7.23 -5.14
C VAL A 33 -15.76 8.53 -5.85
N THR A 34 -16.18 9.52 -5.10
CA THR A 34 -16.64 10.82 -5.60
C THR A 34 -15.59 11.94 -5.47
N VAL A 35 -14.49 11.70 -4.75
CA VAL A 35 -13.42 12.69 -4.57
C VAL A 35 -12.76 13.04 -5.90
N THR A 36 -12.60 14.34 -6.17
CA THR A 36 -11.89 14.79 -7.38
C THR A 36 -10.38 14.69 -7.22
N MET A 37 -9.66 14.58 -8.34
CA MET A 37 -8.20 14.53 -8.32
C MET A 37 -7.60 15.81 -7.70
N GLU A 38 -8.18 16.96 -7.98
CA GLU A 38 -7.76 18.25 -7.42
C GLU A 38 -7.87 18.25 -5.90
N HIS A 39 -9.03 17.80 -5.37
CA HIS A 39 -9.24 17.70 -3.93
C HIS A 39 -8.30 16.68 -3.29
N PHE A 40 -8.11 15.52 -3.92
CA PHE A 40 -7.18 14.50 -3.43
C PHE A 40 -5.75 15.03 -3.32
N ILE A 41 -5.27 15.73 -4.36
CA ILE A 41 -3.93 16.35 -4.38
C ILE A 41 -3.82 17.43 -3.30
N GLU A 42 -4.78 18.35 -3.21
CA GLU A 42 -4.75 19.43 -2.23
C GLU A 42 -4.75 18.89 -0.80
N SER A 43 -5.55 17.85 -0.55
CA SER A 43 -5.65 17.21 0.77
C SER A 43 -4.37 16.49 1.21
N GLY A 44 -3.51 16.08 0.29
CA GLY A 44 -2.24 15.40 0.63
C GLY A 44 -1.01 16.28 0.48
N PHE A 45 -1.03 17.25 -0.44
CA PHE A 45 0.16 17.99 -0.86
C PHE A 45 -0.07 19.51 -0.97
N GLY A 46 -1.23 20.00 -0.53
CA GLY A 46 -1.55 21.41 -0.46
C GLY A 46 -0.95 22.12 0.75
N GLU A 47 -1.48 23.29 1.05
CA GLU A 47 -0.99 24.12 2.17
C GLU A 47 -1.26 23.46 3.54
N ASN A 48 -2.38 22.77 3.68
CA ASN A 48 -2.78 22.11 4.93
C ASN A 48 -3.10 20.63 4.68
N PRO A 49 -2.09 19.77 4.51
CA PRO A 49 -2.32 18.37 4.20
C PRO A 49 -2.98 17.63 5.36
N VAL A 50 -3.97 16.80 5.05
CA VAL A 50 -4.74 16.03 6.03
C VAL A 50 -4.42 14.54 5.99
N TRP A 51 -3.73 14.05 4.95
CA TRP A 51 -3.29 12.68 4.85
C TRP A 51 -1.85 12.57 4.35
N GLU A 52 -1.22 11.45 4.65
CA GLU A 52 0.07 11.00 4.14
C GLU A 52 -0.08 9.57 3.60
N ALA A 53 0.85 9.15 2.73
CA ALA A 53 0.85 7.76 2.27
C ALA A 53 2.26 7.21 2.10
N PHE A 54 2.38 5.89 2.21
CA PHE A 54 3.47 5.11 1.65
C PHE A 54 3.04 4.46 0.35
N VAL A 55 3.97 4.33 -0.60
CA VAL A 55 3.77 3.59 -1.84
C VAL A 55 4.79 2.46 -1.94
N ALA A 56 4.36 1.35 -2.54
CA ALA A 56 5.22 0.25 -2.94
C ALA A 56 5.56 0.39 -4.43
N GLU A 57 6.78 0.77 -4.70
CA GLU A 57 7.29 1.06 -6.04
C GLU A 57 8.12 -0.09 -6.58
N GLN A 58 7.89 -0.45 -7.84
CA GLN A 58 8.77 -1.31 -8.61
C GLN A 58 9.56 -0.47 -9.61
N PRO A 59 10.90 -0.43 -9.48
CA PRO A 59 11.75 0.25 -10.46
C PRO A 59 11.65 -0.37 -11.86
N PRO A 60 11.91 0.40 -12.94
CA PRO A 60 11.96 -0.12 -14.29
C PRO A 60 13.00 -1.25 -14.43
N LEU A 61 12.68 -2.29 -15.18
CA LEU A 61 13.57 -3.43 -15.43
C LEU A 61 14.87 -3.04 -16.17
N THR A 62 14.94 -1.83 -16.75
CA THR A 62 16.09 -1.36 -17.54
C THR A 62 17.25 -0.81 -16.71
N SER A 63 17.14 -0.70 -15.39
CA SER A 63 18.19 -0.13 -14.52
C SER A 63 19.35 -1.07 -14.21
N ARG A 64 19.42 -2.28 -14.79
CA ARG A 64 20.63 -3.11 -14.75
C ARG A 64 21.63 -2.66 -15.83
N LYS A 65 22.18 -1.47 -15.72
CA LYS A 65 23.45 -1.17 -16.39
C LYS A 65 24.58 -1.83 -15.62
N ASN A 66 25.22 -2.79 -16.25
CA ASN A 66 26.52 -3.32 -15.84
C ASN A 66 27.53 -2.13 -15.79
N GLY A 67 28.18 -1.96 -14.66
CA GLY A 67 29.53 -1.45 -14.63
C GLY A 67 29.74 0.01 -14.34
N THR A 68 30.50 0.23 -13.29
CA THR A 68 31.52 1.26 -13.08
C THR A 68 31.16 2.72 -13.39
N GLY A 69 30.68 3.41 -12.39
CA GLY A 69 30.60 4.84 -12.31
C GLY A 69 30.21 5.21 -10.88
N SER A 70 31.12 5.88 -10.18
CA SER A 70 30.89 6.37 -8.82
C SER A 70 29.69 7.32 -8.79
N PRO A 71 28.79 7.20 -7.82
CA PRO A 71 27.71 8.17 -7.63
C PRO A 71 28.27 9.42 -6.96
N GLU A 72 28.00 10.58 -7.54
CA GLU A 72 28.11 11.84 -6.82
C GLU A 72 27.05 11.89 -5.71
N GLU A 73 27.51 12.29 -4.53
CA GLU A 73 26.73 12.35 -3.29
C GLU A 73 25.64 13.43 -3.38
N GLY A 74 24.40 13.00 -3.61
CA GLY A 74 23.21 13.77 -3.28
C GLY A 74 22.62 13.24 -1.98
N ASN A 75 22.71 14.06 -0.94
CA ASN A 75 22.36 13.74 0.43
C ASN A 75 20.85 13.61 0.62
N TYR A 76 20.31 12.40 0.44
CA TYR A 76 18.96 12.04 0.84
C TYR A 76 19.04 11.01 1.98
N LEU A 77 18.51 11.37 3.13
CA LEU A 77 18.38 10.48 4.28
C LEU A 77 17.52 9.26 3.86
N SER A 78 18.20 8.19 3.45
CA SER A 78 17.58 6.93 3.07
C SER A 78 17.49 6.01 4.28
N ASN A 79 16.32 5.92 4.90
CA ASN A 79 15.92 4.71 5.62
C ASN A 79 15.06 3.86 4.67
N ALA A 80 15.72 3.28 3.65
CA ALA A 80 15.08 2.32 2.78
C ALA A 80 15.12 0.94 3.45
N LEU A 81 13.97 0.42 3.86
CA LEU A 81 13.79 -0.99 4.16
C LEU A 81 13.77 -1.76 2.83
N SER A 82 14.94 -2.27 2.40
CA SER A 82 15.02 -3.15 1.24
C SER A 82 14.80 -4.60 1.67
N GLY A 83 13.64 -5.15 1.40
CA GLY A 83 13.36 -6.58 1.57
C GLY A 83 13.72 -7.38 0.33
N LYS A 84 14.70 -8.29 0.42
CA LYS A 84 14.96 -9.32 -0.61
C LYS A 84 14.02 -10.49 -0.38
N ILE A 85 13.23 -10.83 -1.38
CA ILE A 85 12.37 -12.01 -1.35
C ILE A 85 13.14 -13.20 -1.95
N ASN A 86 13.66 -14.08 -1.09
CA ASN A 86 14.09 -15.41 -1.48
C ASN A 86 12.98 -16.39 -1.09
N GLY A 87 12.38 -17.03 -2.06
CA GLY A 87 11.35 -18.03 -1.84
C GLY A 87 11.41 -19.11 -2.90
N GLU A 88 12.29 -20.08 -2.73
CA GLU A 88 12.11 -21.41 -3.32
C GLU A 88 11.30 -22.25 -2.36
N LYS A 89 10.18 -22.79 -2.79
CA LYS A 89 9.49 -23.91 -2.19
C LYS A 89 9.11 -24.94 -3.24
N GLU A 90 9.46 -26.16 -2.91
CA GLU A 90 9.32 -27.37 -3.69
C GLU A 90 7.90 -27.66 -4.19
N ARG A 91 7.88 -28.34 -5.34
CA ARG A 91 6.68 -28.79 -6.03
C ARG A 91 6.09 -30.02 -5.35
N ASP A 92 4.81 -29.97 -5.08
CA ASP A 92 4.00 -31.17 -4.98
C ASP A 92 3.27 -31.39 -6.32
N GLN A 93 3.38 -32.63 -6.84
CA GLN A 93 2.84 -33.04 -8.13
C GLN A 93 1.53 -33.78 -7.92
N SER A 94 0.46 -33.27 -8.49
CA SER A 94 -0.65 -34.15 -8.95
C SER A 94 -1.44 -33.47 -10.07
N PRO A 95 -1.94 -34.20 -11.06
CA PRO A 95 -2.27 -33.68 -12.37
C PRO A 95 -3.77 -33.47 -12.61
N LEU A 96 -4.05 -32.66 -13.66
CA LEU A 96 -5.29 -32.54 -14.47
C LEU A 96 -6.13 -31.27 -14.27
N GLN A 97 -6.15 -30.40 -15.23
CA GLN A 97 -6.99 -30.40 -16.43
C GLN A 97 -6.66 -29.19 -17.31
N SER A 98 -6.85 -29.33 -18.61
CA SER A 98 -6.51 -28.44 -19.69
C SER A 98 -6.93 -26.97 -19.48
N ALA A 99 -5.93 -26.10 -19.44
CA ALA A 99 -6.11 -24.64 -19.46
C ALA A 99 -6.21 -24.12 -20.91
N PRO A 100 -6.98 -23.05 -21.15
CA PRO A 100 -6.95 -22.34 -22.43
C PRO A 100 -5.60 -21.64 -22.63
N SER A 101 -5.21 -21.48 -23.90
CA SER A 101 -3.95 -20.94 -24.39
C SER A 101 -3.55 -19.60 -23.76
N PRO A 102 -2.23 -19.33 -23.59
CA PRO A 102 -1.76 -18.10 -22.94
C PRO A 102 -2.00 -16.88 -23.85
N SER A 103 -2.73 -15.92 -23.31
CA SER A 103 -2.75 -14.54 -23.79
C SER A 103 -1.35 -13.91 -23.77
N PRO A 104 -1.05 -12.93 -24.63
CA PRO A 104 0.28 -12.33 -24.70
C PRO A 104 0.61 -11.61 -23.41
N ARG A 105 1.81 -11.89 -22.92
CA ARG A 105 2.54 -11.33 -21.75
C ARG A 105 1.79 -10.25 -20.99
N GLY A 106 1.23 -10.65 -19.85
CA GLY A 106 0.47 -9.79 -18.97
C GLY A 106 1.25 -8.54 -18.58
N ARG A 107 0.64 -7.38 -18.80
CA ARG A 107 1.04 -6.14 -18.13
C ARG A 107 1.07 -6.41 -16.62
N ILE A 108 2.15 -6.02 -15.98
CA ILE A 108 2.20 -5.96 -14.52
C ILE A 108 1.10 -4.99 -14.10
N GLY A 109 0.08 -5.47 -13.36
CA GLY A 109 -0.95 -4.60 -12.80
C GLY A 109 -0.28 -3.65 -11.81
N GLY A 110 -0.69 -2.43 -11.82
CA GLY A 110 -0.16 -1.30 -11.07
C GLY A 110 -0.28 -0.04 -11.92
N ALA A 111 -0.31 1.11 -11.29
CA ALA A 111 -0.37 2.39 -11.98
C ALA A 111 1.06 2.90 -12.24
N GLU A 112 1.40 3.16 -13.50
CA GLU A 112 2.73 3.64 -13.90
C GLU A 112 2.88 5.16 -13.71
N VAL A 113 3.99 5.59 -13.12
CA VAL A 113 4.40 6.99 -12.99
C VAL A 113 5.88 7.11 -13.38
N GLY A 114 6.22 7.89 -14.40
CA GLY A 114 7.61 8.16 -14.79
C GLY A 114 8.46 6.92 -15.09
N GLY A 115 7.84 5.81 -15.55
CA GLY A 115 8.52 4.54 -15.81
C GLY A 115 8.61 3.60 -14.61
N TYR A 116 8.12 4.01 -13.45
CA TYR A 116 7.97 3.19 -12.24
C TYR A 116 6.53 2.67 -12.14
N ALA A 117 6.35 1.48 -11.59
CA ALA A 117 5.02 0.95 -11.31
C ALA A 117 4.72 1.04 -9.82
N ILE A 118 3.64 1.71 -9.44
CA ILE A 118 3.12 1.69 -8.07
C ILE A 118 2.21 0.47 -7.94
N LEU A 119 2.62 -0.46 -7.07
CA LEU A 119 2.01 -1.77 -6.91
C LEU A 119 1.08 -1.87 -5.70
N GLY A 120 1.13 -0.87 -4.84
CA GLY A 120 0.31 -0.78 -3.64
C GLY A 120 0.57 0.52 -2.90
N PHE A 121 -0.29 0.85 -1.98
CA PHE A 121 -0.16 2.02 -1.13
C PHE A 121 -0.75 1.77 0.27
N ALA A 122 -0.37 2.63 1.22
CA ALA A 122 -0.97 2.72 2.54
C ALA A 122 -1.19 4.19 2.85
N LEU A 123 -2.44 4.65 2.86
CA LEU A 123 -2.84 6.02 3.16
C LEU A 123 -3.25 6.13 4.62
N TYR A 124 -2.78 7.16 5.32
CA TYR A 124 -3.01 7.33 6.74
C TYR A 124 -3.03 8.82 7.14
N TYR A 125 -3.60 9.08 8.31
CA TYR A 125 -3.63 10.40 8.91
C TYR A 125 -3.55 10.35 10.44
N THR A 126 -3.35 11.50 11.06
CA THR A 126 -3.32 11.64 12.52
C THR A 126 -4.75 11.74 13.07
N ARG A 127 -5.17 10.74 13.84
CA ARG A 127 -6.40 10.76 14.63
C ARG A 127 -6.09 11.10 16.08
N TYR A 128 -6.91 11.91 16.72
CA TYR A 128 -6.79 12.19 18.14
C TYR A 128 -7.80 11.38 18.96
N SER A 129 -7.31 10.69 19.99
CA SER A 129 -8.13 10.02 20.99
C SER A 129 -8.05 10.81 22.30
N THR A 130 -9.19 11.19 22.85
CA THR A 130 -9.25 11.85 24.17
C THR A 130 -8.67 10.98 25.30
N TRP A 131 -8.62 9.66 25.10
CA TRP A 131 -8.11 8.71 26.09
C TRP A 131 -6.63 8.38 25.90
N LYS A 132 -6.13 8.42 24.65
CA LYS A 132 -4.81 7.88 24.30
C LYS A 132 -3.91 8.87 23.55
N GLY A 133 -4.40 10.08 23.28
CA GLY A 133 -3.65 11.10 22.54
C GLY A 133 -3.62 10.82 21.04
N GLN A 134 -2.55 11.25 20.38
CA GLN A 134 -2.36 11.08 18.94
C GLN A 134 -2.16 9.62 18.56
N ARG A 135 -2.87 9.18 17.53
CA ARG A 135 -2.80 7.84 16.93
C ARG A 135 -2.72 7.97 15.41
N MET A 136 -2.07 7.04 14.77
CA MET A 136 -2.22 6.89 13.33
C MET A 136 -3.52 6.18 13.02
N TYR A 137 -4.29 6.70 12.08
CA TYR A 137 -5.41 6.00 11.47
C TYR A 137 -5.03 5.61 10.05
N LEU A 138 -5.00 4.32 9.77
CA LEU A 138 -4.80 3.78 8.44
C LEU A 138 -6.16 3.74 7.75
N GLU A 139 -6.33 4.57 6.73
CA GLU A 139 -7.54 4.60 5.92
C GLU A 139 -7.57 3.43 4.95
N ASP A 140 -6.54 3.34 4.10
CA ASP A 140 -6.46 2.32 3.06
C ASP A 140 -5.13 1.59 3.08
N LEU A 141 -5.16 0.27 2.86
CA LEU A 141 -4.00 -0.56 2.55
C LEU A 141 -4.35 -1.47 1.38
N LEU A 142 -3.82 -1.18 0.23
CA LEU A 142 -4.03 -1.98 -0.98
C LEU A 142 -2.72 -2.43 -1.59
N VAL A 143 -2.71 -3.67 -2.05
CA VAL A 143 -1.75 -4.20 -3.03
C VAL A 143 -2.55 -4.69 -4.23
N THR A 144 -2.17 -4.24 -5.44
CA THR A 144 -2.85 -4.67 -6.67
C THR A 144 -2.91 -6.19 -6.78
N GLU A 145 -4.02 -6.72 -7.28
CA GLU A 145 -4.39 -8.14 -7.16
C GLU A 145 -3.29 -9.11 -7.60
N ASN A 146 -2.71 -8.89 -8.77
CA ASN A 146 -1.67 -9.76 -9.34
C ASN A 146 -0.30 -9.68 -8.62
N MET A 147 -0.16 -8.78 -7.66
CA MET A 147 1.04 -8.61 -6.83
C MET A 147 0.82 -9.04 -5.38
N ARG A 148 -0.39 -9.50 -5.03
CA ARG A 148 -0.68 -10.06 -3.71
C ARG A 148 0.13 -11.34 -3.46
N GLY A 149 0.29 -11.73 -2.20
CA GLY A 149 1.08 -12.91 -1.81
C GLY A 149 2.61 -12.74 -1.90
N LYS A 150 3.10 -11.57 -2.35
CA LYS A 150 4.54 -11.27 -2.50
C LYS A 150 5.10 -10.40 -1.36
N ASN A 151 4.49 -10.44 -0.20
CA ASN A 151 4.92 -9.73 1.02
C ASN A 151 4.86 -8.18 0.94
N ILE A 152 4.31 -7.59 -0.14
CA ILE A 152 4.26 -6.13 -0.32
C ILE A 152 3.40 -5.47 0.77
N GLY A 153 2.22 -6.04 1.07
CA GLY A 153 1.36 -5.54 2.13
C GLY A 153 2.04 -5.51 3.51
N LYS A 154 2.88 -6.51 3.80
CA LYS A 154 3.66 -6.53 5.04
C LYS A 154 4.70 -5.42 5.05
N LEU A 155 5.42 -5.18 3.96
CA LEU A 155 6.41 -4.11 3.87
C LEU A 155 5.76 -2.72 4.07
N LEU A 156 4.59 -2.48 3.47
CA LEU A 156 3.81 -1.25 3.68
C LEU A 156 3.38 -1.12 5.14
N PHE A 157 2.89 -2.20 5.75
CA PHE A 157 2.46 -2.19 7.14
C PHE A 157 3.63 -2.00 8.13
N ASP A 158 4.78 -2.60 7.85
CA ASP A 158 6.01 -2.39 8.64
C ASP A 158 6.46 -0.92 8.59
N ALA A 159 6.35 -0.27 7.41
CA ALA A 159 6.64 1.17 7.29
C ALA A 159 5.69 2.04 8.13
N LEU A 160 4.39 1.69 8.20
CA LEU A 160 3.44 2.38 9.08
C LEU A 160 3.80 2.22 10.55
N ILE A 161 4.20 1.01 10.98
CA ILE A 161 4.63 0.77 12.37
C ILE A 161 5.85 1.64 12.71
N GLU A 162 6.82 1.70 11.81
CA GLU A 162 8.03 2.49 12.02
C GLU A 162 7.71 3.99 12.07
N GLU A 163 6.86 4.49 11.19
CA GLU A 163 6.38 5.87 11.22
C GLU A 163 5.63 6.19 12.52
N CYS A 164 4.80 5.27 13.02
CA CYS A 164 4.13 5.41 14.32
C CYS A 164 5.12 5.61 15.44
N LYS A 165 6.20 4.83 15.46
CA LYS A 165 7.25 4.94 16.49
C LYS A 165 7.99 6.27 16.38
N GLN A 166 8.37 6.68 15.17
CA GLN A 166 9.09 7.93 14.91
C GLN A 166 8.27 9.15 15.31
N LYS A 167 6.97 9.18 14.98
CA LYS A 167 6.02 10.23 15.37
C LYS A 167 5.55 10.12 16.82
N LYS A 168 5.98 9.09 17.56
CA LYS A 168 5.59 8.84 18.97
C LYS A 168 4.07 8.73 19.14
N TYR A 169 3.37 8.18 18.15
CA TYR A 169 1.94 7.89 18.27
C TYR A 169 1.70 6.79 19.32
N SER A 170 0.57 6.89 20.00
CA SER A 170 0.17 5.90 21.02
C SER A 170 -0.33 4.58 20.41
N GLY A 171 -0.46 4.51 19.09
CA GLY A 171 -0.84 3.29 18.36
C GLY A 171 -1.33 3.56 16.93
N LEU A 172 -1.54 2.46 16.22
CA LEU A 172 -2.11 2.38 14.88
C LEU A 172 -3.52 1.80 14.98
N VAL A 173 -4.49 2.39 14.27
CA VAL A 173 -5.90 1.99 14.23
C VAL A 173 -6.37 1.95 12.80
N TRP A 174 -7.19 0.97 12.46
CA TRP A 174 -7.84 0.84 11.15
C TRP A 174 -9.13 0.06 11.29
N GLN A 175 -9.88 -0.01 10.21
CA GLN A 175 -11.05 -0.86 10.07
C GLN A 175 -10.82 -1.87 8.96
N VAL A 176 -11.55 -2.96 8.99
CA VAL A 176 -11.58 -3.98 7.95
C VAL A 176 -13.02 -4.47 7.84
N LEU A 177 -13.51 -4.63 6.61
CA LEU A 177 -14.83 -5.18 6.37
C LEU A 177 -14.92 -6.62 6.93
N ASP A 178 -15.99 -6.92 7.62
CA ASP A 178 -16.18 -8.19 8.34
C ASP A 178 -16.16 -9.42 7.42
N TRP A 179 -16.51 -9.24 6.14
CA TRP A 179 -16.47 -10.27 5.10
C TRP A 179 -15.11 -10.34 4.37
N ASN A 180 -14.15 -9.40 4.60
CA ASN A 180 -12.87 -9.38 3.93
C ASN A 180 -11.88 -10.37 4.58
N GLU A 181 -12.16 -11.65 4.43
CA GLU A 181 -11.35 -12.75 4.96
C GLU A 181 -9.86 -12.66 4.60
N PRO A 182 -9.46 -12.30 3.34
CA PRO A 182 -8.06 -12.15 3.00
C PRO A 182 -7.34 -11.09 3.85
N ALA A 183 -7.95 -9.92 4.07
CA ALA A 183 -7.39 -8.85 4.89
C ALA A 183 -7.39 -9.24 6.37
N ILE A 184 -8.47 -9.81 6.88
CA ILE A 184 -8.56 -10.31 8.26
C ILE A 184 -7.44 -11.32 8.52
N ASN A 185 -7.23 -12.28 7.62
CA ASN A 185 -6.19 -13.29 7.75
C ASN A 185 -4.77 -12.71 7.61
N PHE A 186 -4.61 -11.62 6.88
CA PHE A 186 -3.35 -10.86 6.84
C PHE A 186 -3.07 -10.23 8.21
N TYR A 187 -4.03 -9.50 8.78
CA TYR A 187 -3.85 -8.81 10.07
C TYR A 187 -3.70 -9.78 11.25
N LYS A 188 -4.35 -10.94 11.23
CA LYS A 188 -4.17 -11.99 12.27
C LYS A 188 -2.74 -12.51 12.38
N LYS A 189 -1.92 -12.35 11.34
CA LYS A 189 -0.49 -12.77 11.34
C LYS A 189 0.44 -11.71 11.93
N ILE A 190 -0.06 -10.51 12.19
CA ILE A 190 0.74 -9.39 12.72
C ILE A 190 0.64 -9.42 14.25
N GLU A 191 1.79 -9.51 14.89
CA GLU A 191 1.86 -9.54 16.36
C GLU A 191 1.30 -8.24 16.97
N GLY A 192 0.51 -8.38 18.03
CA GLY A 192 -0.07 -7.26 18.77
C GLY A 192 -1.36 -6.69 18.19
N VAL A 193 -1.84 -7.16 17.04
CA VAL A 193 -3.12 -6.76 16.47
C VAL A 193 -4.27 -7.32 17.31
N LYS A 194 -5.24 -6.47 17.62
CA LYS A 194 -6.48 -6.82 18.32
C LYS A 194 -7.65 -6.47 17.43
N PHE A 195 -8.62 -7.35 17.36
CA PHE A 195 -9.91 -7.12 16.71
C PHE A 195 -10.92 -6.70 17.76
N ASP A 196 -11.58 -5.58 17.52
CA ASP A 196 -12.60 -5.01 18.39
C ASP A 196 -13.88 -4.82 17.55
N GLY A 197 -14.93 -5.53 17.90
CA GLY A 197 -16.21 -5.54 17.21
C GLY A 197 -17.34 -4.84 17.97
N GLU A 198 -17.03 -4.10 19.04
CA GLU A 198 -18.04 -3.46 19.89
C GLU A 198 -18.59 -2.14 19.31
N TRP A 199 -17.93 -1.58 18.29
CA TRP A 199 -18.28 -0.28 17.73
C TRP A 199 -19.15 -0.39 16.48
N VAL A 200 -20.18 0.44 16.43
CA VAL A 200 -21.03 0.61 15.25
C VAL A 200 -20.58 1.87 14.50
N ASN A 201 -20.34 1.74 13.21
CA ASN A 201 -20.02 2.87 12.35
C ASN A 201 -21.30 3.70 12.12
N CYS A 202 -21.19 5.02 12.25
CA CYS A 202 -22.26 5.97 11.97
C CYS A 202 -21.73 7.05 11.04
N SER A 203 -22.46 7.38 9.97
CA SER A 203 -22.15 8.42 9.01
C SER A 203 -23.34 9.35 8.76
N MET A 204 -23.06 10.54 8.31
CA MET A 204 -24.03 11.48 7.79
C MET A 204 -23.37 12.25 6.65
N GLU A 205 -24.05 12.35 5.54
CA GLU A 205 -23.56 13.05 4.35
C GLU A 205 -24.31 14.36 4.14
N PHE A 206 -23.69 15.35 3.46
CA PHE A 206 -24.24 16.70 3.26
C PHE A 206 -24.17 17.10 1.79
#